data_8abba7ad9141c78a8b885a25dcf0457e
#
_entry.id   8abba7ad9141c78a8b885a25dcf0457e
#
_cell.length_a   1.000
_cell.length_b   1.000
_cell.length_c   1.000
_cell.angle_alpha   90.00
_cell.angle_beta   90.00
_cell.angle_gamma   90.00
#
_symmetry.space_group_name_H-M   'P 1'
#
loop_
_entity.id
_entity.type
_entity.pdbx_description
1 polymer ?
#
loop_
_entity_poly.entity_id
_entity_poly.type
_entity_poly.pdbx_seq_one_letter_code
_entity_poly.pdbx_strand_id
1 'polypeptide(L)'
;MKLLTMIESLLIEGGNAFDGVNSVVPSKHLSSTIENALSMSGLGGIRYSVIGNYKKPLLGDIDIAVSAVDIGKSINSPNDADFWSNLASFFSKNSKQEFKINKGLQQAHLLAPLVDKKGKHLDMVSSVGEVGNESGYVQIDIMIGDLEFMEKSLSTSGDGSKYKAVYRNLLLADIFSQVIFKTSDPEIRRKFQMNWKKGVEVVDFKTQGNKKKKVRVKMAFNSMDGLAGFLFGEEHTFDDIDSFEKLYGLMMSSSCLYRKFNDKIFDAYKKTLPRFGLDVPAELANKESA
;
A
#
# COMPACT_ATOMS: atom_id res chain seq x y z
N MET A 1 -4.61 17.64 3.66
CA MET A 1 -5.87 17.08 3.16
C MET A 1 -5.67 15.97 2.11
N LYS A 2 -4.81 16.11 1.07
CA LYS A 2 -4.60 15.04 0.07
C LYS A 2 -3.89 13.76 0.57
N LEU A 3 -3.05 13.83 1.60
CA LEU A 3 -2.41 12.64 2.19
C LEU A 3 -3.43 11.81 2.99
N LEU A 4 -4.30 12.49 3.73
CA LEU A 4 -5.39 11.84 4.48
C LEU A 4 -6.30 11.05 3.53
N THR A 5 -6.75 11.66 2.42
CA THR A 5 -7.64 11.01 1.44
C THR A 5 -6.99 9.78 0.78
N MET A 6 -5.66 9.80 0.58
CA MET A 6 -4.94 8.67 -0.02
C MET A 6 -4.78 7.51 0.97
N ILE A 7 -4.69 7.81 2.25
CA ILE A 7 -4.57 6.82 3.32
C ILE A 7 -5.95 6.27 3.70
N GLU A 8 -6.99 7.11 3.81
CA GLU A 8 -8.38 6.71 4.11
C GLU A 8 -8.89 5.62 3.17
N SER A 9 -8.47 5.65 1.92
CA SER A 9 -8.92 4.73 0.90
C SER A 9 -8.12 3.42 0.82
N LEU A 10 -6.91 3.36 1.40
CA LEU A 10 -6.16 2.10 1.58
C LEU A 10 -6.72 1.26 2.74
N LEU A 11 -7.61 1.82 3.54
CA LEU A 11 -8.12 1.22 4.77
C LEU A 11 -9.61 0.91 4.73
N ILE A 12 -10.31 1.27 3.66
CA ILE A 12 -11.63 0.67 3.37
C ILE A 12 -11.35 -0.78 2.94
N GLU A 13 -10.98 -1.59 3.92
CA GLU A 13 -10.96 -3.03 3.76
C GLU A 13 -12.39 -3.48 3.45
N GLY A 14 -12.62 -4.01 2.25
CA GLY A 14 -13.80 -4.78 1.93
C GLY A 14 -14.97 -4.04 1.28
N GLY A 15 -14.75 -2.89 0.65
CA GLY A 15 -15.72 -2.35 -0.30
C GLY A 15 -15.47 -2.92 -1.69
N ASN A 16 -16.36 -3.80 -2.18
CA ASN A 16 -16.28 -4.24 -3.57
C ASN A 16 -16.42 -3.05 -4.51
N ALA A 17 -15.45 -2.86 -5.41
CA ALA A 17 -15.56 -1.87 -6.47
C ALA A 17 -16.68 -2.24 -7.47
N PHE A 18 -17.10 -3.49 -7.50
CA PHE A 18 -18.08 -4.05 -8.43
C PHE A 18 -19.21 -4.78 -7.70
N ASP A 19 -20.42 -4.60 -8.18
CA ASP A 19 -21.60 -5.32 -7.66
C ASP A 19 -21.58 -6.83 -8.03
N GLY A 20 -20.81 -7.19 -9.06
CA GLY A 20 -20.71 -8.58 -9.56
C GLY A 20 -19.74 -9.49 -8.80
N VAL A 21 -19.08 -9.01 -7.73
CA VAL A 21 -18.21 -9.87 -6.90
C VAL A 21 -19.09 -10.77 -6.05
N ASN A 22 -19.00 -12.08 -6.30
CA ASN A 22 -19.83 -13.09 -5.65
C ASN A 22 -19.03 -14.26 -5.08
N SER A 23 -17.70 -14.25 -5.19
CA SER A 23 -16.86 -15.39 -4.80
C SER A 23 -15.65 -14.95 -4.00
N VAL A 24 -15.16 -15.84 -3.12
CA VAL A 24 -13.80 -15.79 -2.58
C VAL A 24 -12.87 -16.66 -3.42
N VAL A 25 -11.57 -16.45 -3.27
CA VAL A 25 -10.53 -17.17 -4.01
C VAL A 25 -9.89 -18.22 -3.12
N PRO A 26 -10.08 -19.52 -3.40
CA PRO A 26 -9.26 -20.56 -2.77
C PRO A 26 -7.78 -20.36 -3.16
N SER A 27 -6.87 -20.44 -2.19
CA SER A 27 -5.43 -20.18 -2.39
C SER A 27 -4.81 -21.00 -3.53
N LYS A 28 -5.30 -22.24 -3.75
CA LYS A 28 -4.86 -23.10 -4.87
C LYS A 28 -5.19 -22.55 -6.27
N HIS A 29 -6.11 -21.57 -6.38
CA HIS A 29 -6.54 -20.94 -7.64
C HIS A 29 -6.04 -19.49 -7.75
N LEU A 30 -5.30 -18.97 -6.76
CA LEU A 30 -4.87 -17.59 -6.70
C LEU A 30 -4.04 -17.18 -7.94
N SER A 31 -2.93 -17.87 -8.19
CA SER A 31 -2.04 -17.54 -9.32
C SER A 31 -2.75 -17.64 -10.68
N SER A 32 -3.50 -18.73 -10.91
CA SER A 32 -4.24 -18.90 -12.18
C SER A 32 -5.27 -17.81 -12.41
N THR A 33 -5.97 -17.37 -11.35
CA THR A 33 -6.96 -16.28 -11.43
C THR A 33 -6.29 -14.95 -11.75
N ILE A 34 -5.15 -14.63 -11.09
CA ILE A 34 -4.39 -13.40 -11.36
C ILE A 34 -3.85 -13.39 -12.80
N GLU A 35 -3.19 -14.47 -13.22
CA GLU A 35 -2.60 -14.58 -14.56
C GLU A 35 -3.65 -14.47 -15.66
N ASN A 36 -4.81 -15.12 -15.47
CA ASN A 36 -5.93 -15.00 -16.39
C ASN A 36 -6.47 -13.58 -16.45
N ALA A 37 -6.65 -12.92 -15.31
CA ALA A 37 -7.15 -11.54 -15.25
C ALA A 37 -6.19 -10.56 -15.91
N LEU A 38 -4.89 -10.66 -15.65
CA LEU A 38 -3.87 -9.83 -16.30
C LEU A 38 -3.86 -10.08 -17.82
N SER A 39 -3.95 -11.32 -18.27
CA SER A 39 -4.06 -11.67 -19.70
C SER A 39 -5.31 -11.06 -20.33
N MET A 40 -6.47 -11.21 -19.69
CA MET A 40 -7.75 -10.67 -20.18
C MET A 40 -7.80 -9.15 -20.21
N SER A 41 -7.02 -8.47 -19.36
CA SER A 41 -6.89 -7.00 -19.33
C SER A 41 -5.86 -6.45 -20.32
N GLY A 42 -5.12 -7.31 -21.03
CA GLY A 42 -4.04 -6.93 -21.94
C GLY A 42 -2.69 -6.73 -21.24
N LEU A 43 -2.59 -7.03 -19.95
CA LEU A 43 -1.36 -6.95 -19.16
C LEU A 43 -0.67 -8.33 -18.97
N GLY A 44 -0.96 -9.30 -19.82
CA GLY A 44 -0.37 -10.64 -19.75
C GLY A 44 1.15 -10.59 -19.76
N GLY A 45 1.78 -11.37 -18.87
CA GLY A 45 3.25 -11.43 -18.73
C GLY A 45 3.88 -10.28 -17.93
N ILE A 46 3.10 -9.33 -17.40
CA ILE A 46 3.64 -8.31 -16.50
C ILE A 46 4.08 -8.93 -15.16
N ARG A 47 5.22 -8.47 -14.62
CA ARG A 47 5.66 -8.90 -13.29
C ARG A 47 4.76 -8.30 -12.22
N TYR A 48 4.28 -9.12 -11.31
CA TYR A 48 3.48 -8.71 -10.16
C TYR A 48 3.95 -9.39 -8.87
N SER A 49 3.55 -8.86 -7.75
CA SER A 49 3.68 -9.48 -6.43
C SER A 49 2.31 -9.49 -5.74
N VAL A 50 1.95 -10.61 -5.13
CA VAL A 50 0.76 -10.68 -4.29
C VAL A 50 1.07 -10.02 -2.95
N ILE A 51 0.25 -9.06 -2.55
CA ILE A 51 0.41 -8.30 -1.31
C ILE A 51 -0.77 -8.55 -0.36
N GLY A 52 -0.73 -7.97 0.82
CA GLY A 52 -1.77 -8.23 1.82
C GLY A 52 -1.68 -9.64 2.43
N ASN A 53 -2.77 -10.13 3.00
CA ASN A 53 -2.80 -11.42 3.70
C ASN A 53 -3.21 -12.58 2.78
N TYR A 54 -2.34 -12.95 1.86
CA TYR A 54 -2.58 -14.03 0.88
C TYR A 54 -2.28 -15.46 1.40
N LYS A 55 -1.81 -15.60 2.64
CA LYS A 55 -1.51 -16.93 3.25
C LYS A 55 -2.77 -17.66 3.76
N LYS A 56 -3.93 -17.01 3.72
CA LYS A 56 -5.21 -17.63 4.10
C LYS A 56 -5.64 -18.67 3.07
N PRO A 57 -6.38 -19.72 3.47
CA PRO A 57 -6.92 -20.72 2.54
C PRO A 57 -7.97 -20.15 1.58
N LEU A 58 -8.71 -19.12 2.02
CA LEU A 58 -9.73 -18.38 1.26
C LEU A 58 -9.43 -16.88 1.36
N LEU A 59 -9.42 -16.20 0.21
CA LEU A 59 -9.22 -14.76 0.10
C LEU A 59 -10.50 -14.08 -0.38
N GLY A 60 -10.92 -12.98 0.27
CA GLY A 60 -12.10 -12.20 -0.14
C GLY A 60 -11.85 -11.39 -1.40
N ASP A 61 -10.69 -10.77 -1.48
CA ASP A 61 -10.17 -10.00 -2.61
C ASP A 61 -8.70 -10.38 -2.87
N ILE A 62 -8.19 -9.96 -3.99
CA ILE A 62 -6.81 -10.19 -4.39
C ILE A 62 -6.13 -8.84 -4.57
N ASP A 63 -5.15 -8.55 -3.72
CA ASP A 63 -4.29 -7.39 -3.87
C ASP A 63 -2.99 -7.77 -4.57
N ILE A 64 -2.64 -7.08 -5.65
CA ILE A 64 -1.35 -7.24 -6.33
C ILE A 64 -0.64 -5.89 -6.47
N ALA A 65 0.66 -5.91 -6.31
CA ALA A 65 1.56 -4.81 -6.64
C ALA A 65 2.11 -5.01 -8.05
N VAL A 66 2.18 -3.93 -8.83
CA VAL A 66 2.74 -3.94 -10.19
C VAL A 66 3.61 -2.69 -10.39
N SER A 67 4.72 -2.86 -11.11
CA SER A 67 5.62 -1.77 -11.43
C SER A 67 4.94 -0.72 -12.33
N ALA A 68 4.94 0.56 -11.89
CA ALA A 68 4.48 1.67 -12.71
C ALA A 68 5.28 1.80 -14.02
N VAL A 69 6.57 1.47 -14.00
CA VAL A 69 7.45 1.48 -15.19
C VAL A 69 7.01 0.42 -16.18
N ASP A 70 6.69 -0.80 -15.71
CA ASP A 70 6.31 -1.89 -16.60
C ASP A 70 4.92 -1.68 -17.21
N ILE A 71 3.96 -1.17 -16.42
CA ILE A 71 2.67 -0.72 -16.98
C ILE A 71 2.91 0.40 -17.99
N GLY A 72 3.72 1.41 -17.66
CA GLY A 72 4.03 2.52 -18.57
C GLY A 72 4.57 2.05 -19.91
N LYS A 73 5.43 1.03 -19.94
CA LYS A 73 5.91 0.40 -21.18
C LYS A 73 4.77 -0.29 -21.94
N SER A 74 3.93 -1.05 -21.26
CA SER A 74 2.80 -1.78 -21.87
C SER A 74 1.77 -0.86 -22.51
N ILE A 75 1.56 0.32 -21.95
CA ILE A 75 0.59 1.31 -22.46
C ILE A 75 1.24 2.39 -23.35
N ASN A 76 2.54 2.28 -23.67
CA ASN A 76 3.33 3.29 -24.40
C ASN A 76 3.26 4.70 -23.78
N SER A 77 3.24 4.78 -22.44
CA SER A 77 3.17 6.01 -21.67
C SER A 77 4.17 5.97 -20.50
N PRO A 78 5.48 6.06 -20.78
CA PRO A 78 6.50 5.91 -19.74
C PRO A 78 6.55 7.07 -18.74
N ASN A 79 5.97 8.23 -19.07
CA ASN A 79 5.96 9.46 -18.23
C ASN A 79 4.58 10.12 -18.27
N ASP A 80 3.92 10.18 -17.31
CA ASP A 80 3.29 10.84 -16.29
C ASP A 80 2.03 11.67 -16.24
N ALA A 81 1.83 12.78 -16.88
CA ALA A 81 0.63 13.58 -16.72
C ALA A 81 -0.62 12.83 -17.21
N ASP A 82 -0.46 12.01 -18.24
CA ASP A 82 -1.53 11.27 -18.92
C ASP A 82 -1.56 9.77 -18.61
N PHE A 83 -0.67 9.27 -17.74
CA PHE A 83 -0.56 7.85 -17.42
C PHE A 83 -1.93 7.19 -17.13
N TRP A 84 -2.71 7.78 -16.23
CA TRP A 84 -4.01 7.22 -15.85
C TRP A 84 -5.06 7.29 -16.96
N SER A 85 -4.99 8.30 -17.79
CA SER A 85 -5.87 8.44 -18.96
C SER A 85 -5.50 7.42 -20.04
N ASN A 86 -4.19 7.22 -20.24
CA ASN A 86 -3.68 6.23 -21.16
C ASN A 86 -3.96 4.80 -20.69
N LEU A 87 -3.84 4.53 -19.38
CA LEU A 87 -4.20 3.24 -18.78
C LEU A 87 -5.70 2.96 -18.94
N ALA A 88 -6.57 3.98 -18.71
CA ALA A 88 -8.01 3.83 -18.94
C ALA A 88 -8.33 3.52 -20.41
N SER A 89 -7.70 4.24 -21.33
CA SER A 89 -7.84 4.01 -22.78
C SER A 89 -7.32 2.64 -23.19
N PHE A 90 -6.21 2.20 -22.61
CA PHE A 90 -5.65 0.87 -22.83
C PHE A 90 -6.62 -0.24 -22.39
N PHE A 91 -7.15 -0.15 -21.18
CA PHE A 91 -8.13 -1.13 -20.70
C PHE A 91 -9.42 -1.11 -21.51
N SER A 92 -9.92 0.08 -21.89
CA SER A 92 -11.12 0.18 -22.75
C SER A 92 -10.96 -0.49 -24.10
N LYS A 93 -9.73 -0.58 -24.63
CA LYS A 93 -9.43 -1.23 -25.91
C LYS A 93 -9.11 -2.71 -25.79
N ASN A 94 -8.45 -3.12 -24.73
CA ASN A 94 -7.84 -4.45 -24.62
C ASN A 94 -8.50 -5.34 -23.58
N SER A 95 -9.16 -4.78 -22.56
CA SER A 95 -9.78 -5.59 -21.51
C SER A 95 -11.06 -6.27 -21.99
N LYS A 96 -11.16 -7.57 -21.71
CA LYS A 96 -12.34 -8.39 -21.89
C LYS A 96 -13.17 -8.54 -20.61
N GLN A 97 -12.84 -7.78 -19.59
CA GLN A 97 -13.48 -7.81 -18.27
C GLN A 97 -13.76 -6.38 -17.80
N GLU A 98 -14.68 -6.26 -16.85
CA GLU A 98 -14.99 -4.97 -16.24
C GLU A 98 -13.78 -4.44 -15.46
N PHE A 99 -13.53 -3.12 -15.54
CA PHE A 99 -12.46 -2.46 -14.82
C PHE A 99 -12.90 -1.09 -14.28
N LYS A 100 -12.24 -0.67 -13.21
CA LYS A 100 -12.35 0.69 -12.66
C LYS A 100 -10.97 1.23 -12.36
N ILE A 101 -10.77 2.54 -12.51
CA ILE A 101 -9.51 3.21 -12.20
C ILE A 101 -9.74 4.25 -11.12
N ASN A 102 -8.97 4.14 -10.04
CA ASN A 102 -8.92 5.12 -8.98
C ASN A 102 -7.58 5.88 -9.02
N LYS A 103 -7.57 7.03 -9.72
CA LYS A 103 -6.36 7.87 -9.85
C LYS A 103 -5.86 8.38 -8.50
N GLY A 104 -6.79 8.69 -7.58
CA GLY A 104 -6.45 9.20 -6.25
C GLY A 104 -5.67 8.19 -5.43
N LEU A 105 -6.01 6.92 -5.58
CA LEU A 105 -5.39 5.79 -4.89
C LEU A 105 -4.22 5.18 -5.66
N GLN A 106 -4.01 5.59 -6.90
CA GLN A 106 -3.05 4.93 -7.79
C GLN A 106 -3.34 3.43 -7.91
N GLN A 107 -4.61 3.09 -8.19
CA GLN A 107 -5.10 1.71 -8.29
C GLN A 107 -5.95 1.52 -9.55
N ALA A 108 -5.92 0.29 -10.06
CA ALA A 108 -6.90 -0.22 -10.98
C ALA A 108 -7.57 -1.45 -10.35
N HIS A 109 -8.87 -1.60 -10.59
CA HIS A 109 -9.65 -2.74 -10.11
C HIS A 109 -10.15 -3.52 -11.32
N LEU A 110 -10.10 -4.84 -11.25
CA LEU A 110 -10.62 -5.75 -12.25
C LEU A 110 -11.67 -6.66 -11.63
N LEU A 111 -12.80 -6.87 -12.33
CA LEU A 111 -13.73 -7.93 -12.03
C LEU A 111 -13.33 -9.17 -12.85
N ALA A 112 -12.74 -10.15 -12.19
CA ALA A 112 -12.12 -11.29 -12.84
C ALA A 112 -12.90 -12.58 -12.62
N PRO A 113 -13.03 -13.46 -13.63
CA PRO A 113 -13.56 -14.80 -13.42
C PRO A 113 -12.61 -15.62 -12.56
N LEU A 114 -13.16 -16.36 -11.58
CA LEU A 114 -12.42 -17.36 -10.83
C LEU A 114 -12.10 -18.54 -11.76
N VAL A 115 -10.82 -18.87 -11.92
CA VAL A 115 -10.41 -19.94 -12.84
C VAL A 115 -9.48 -20.97 -12.20
N ASP A 116 -9.49 -22.18 -12.73
CA ASP A 116 -8.52 -23.22 -12.40
C ASP A 116 -7.20 -23.06 -13.17
N LYS A 117 -6.24 -23.95 -12.91
CA LYS A 117 -4.92 -23.96 -13.58
C LYS A 117 -4.96 -24.15 -15.09
N LYS A 118 -6.11 -24.61 -15.64
CA LYS A 118 -6.32 -24.78 -17.08
C LYS A 118 -7.06 -23.59 -17.70
N GLY A 119 -7.36 -22.55 -16.90
CA GLY A 119 -8.14 -21.39 -17.33
C GLY A 119 -9.64 -21.65 -17.44
N LYS A 120 -10.14 -22.78 -16.94
CA LYS A 120 -11.58 -23.06 -16.90
C LYS A 120 -12.23 -22.21 -15.81
N HIS A 121 -13.31 -21.52 -16.16
CA HIS A 121 -14.14 -20.76 -15.21
C HIS A 121 -14.73 -21.72 -14.18
N LEU A 122 -14.63 -21.35 -12.91
CA LEU A 122 -15.12 -22.12 -11.78
C LEU A 122 -16.41 -21.51 -11.24
N ASP A 123 -17.18 -22.34 -10.55
CA ASP A 123 -18.33 -21.88 -9.81
C ASP A 123 -17.90 -21.03 -8.60
N MET A 124 -18.82 -20.20 -8.11
CA MET A 124 -18.59 -19.35 -6.95
C MET A 124 -18.23 -20.17 -5.71
N VAL A 125 -17.38 -19.61 -4.87
CA VAL A 125 -17.02 -20.16 -3.56
C VAL A 125 -17.40 -19.13 -2.49
N SER A 126 -18.21 -19.56 -1.53
CA SER A 126 -18.61 -18.71 -0.40
C SER A 126 -17.45 -18.48 0.59
N SER A 127 -17.59 -17.51 1.48
CA SER A 127 -16.60 -17.21 2.53
C SER A 127 -16.36 -18.37 3.51
N VAL A 128 -17.26 -19.35 3.55
CA VAL A 128 -17.11 -20.58 4.34
C VAL A 128 -16.64 -21.78 3.48
N GLY A 129 -16.34 -21.55 2.19
CA GLY A 129 -15.76 -22.55 1.29
C GLY A 129 -16.77 -23.45 0.58
N GLU A 130 -18.06 -23.15 0.67
CA GLU A 130 -19.10 -23.88 -0.07
C GLU A 130 -19.11 -23.45 -1.54
N VAL A 131 -19.28 -24.42 -2.44
CA VAL A 131 -19.36 -24.20 -3.89
C VAL A 131 -20.81 -24.02 -4.27
N GLY A 132 -21.12 -22.90 -4.94
CA GLY A 132 -22.46 -22.63 -5.50
C GLY A 132 -22.61 -23.16 -6.93
N ASN A 133 -23.72 -22.78 -7.58
CA ASN A 133 -24.06 -23.19 -8.94
C ASN A 133 -23.87 -22.05 -9.97
N GLU A 134 -23.42 -20.88 -9.54
CA GLU A 134 -23.17 -19.71 -10.37
C GLU A 134 -21.70 -19.55 -10.66
N SER A 135 -21.37 -18.96 -11.80
CA SER A 135 -19.98 -18.61 -12.14
C SER A 135 -19.36 -17.66 -11.10
N GLY A 136 -18.17 -18.00 -10.60
CA GLY A 136 -17.47 -17.22 -9.59
C GLY A 136 -16.75 -16.01 -10.19
N TYR A 137 -16.99 -14.84 -9.62
CA TYR A 137 -16.26 -13.59 -9.94
C TYR A 137 -15.64 -13.00 -8.70
N VAL A 138 -14.42 -12.52 -8.85
CA VAL A 138 -13.61 -11.96 -7.77
C VAL A 138 -13.05 -10.58 -8.15
N GLN A 139 -12.77 -9.76 -7.16
CA GLN A 139 -12.08 -8.50 -7.38
C GLN A 139 -10.57 -8.68 -7.28
N ILE A 140 -9.85 -8.06 -8.23
CA ILE A 140 -8.39 -7.94 -8.18
C ILE A 140 -8.05 -6.46 -8.14
N ASP A 141 -7.34 -6.06 -7.10
CA ASP A 141 -6.87 -4.71 -6.89
C ASP A 141 -5.40 -4.61 -7.31
N ILE A 142 -5.14 -3.85 -8.37
CA ILE A 142 -3.81 -3.63 -8.91
C ILE A 142 -3.26 -2.33 -8.33
N MET A 143 -2.34 -2.43 -7.40
CA MET A 143 -1.60 -1.30 -6.86
C MET A 143 -0.39 -0.98 -7.73
N ILE A 144 -0.29 0.28 -8.20
CA ILE A 144 0.69 0.69 -9.18
C ILE A 144 1.72 1.62 -8.54
N GLY A 145 3.01 1.24 -8.59
CA GLY A 145 4.08 2.00 -7.95
C GLY A 145 5.47 1.41 -8.19
N ASP A 146 6.35 1.55 -7.21
CA ASP A 146 7.61 0.85 -7.14
C ASP A 146 7.37 -0.57 -6.60
N LEU A 147 7.56 -1.58 -7.43
CA LEU A 147 7.21 -2.95 -7.08
C LEU A 147 8.01 -3.46 -5.88
N GLU A 148 9.33 -3.24 -5.87
CA GLU A 148 10.21 -3.75 -4.82
C GLU A 148 9.92 -3.09 -3.46
N PHE A 149 9.59 -1.79 -3.48
CA PHE A 149 9.17 -1.10 -2.27
C PHE A 149 7.80 -1.61 -1.79
N MET A 150 6.83 -1.79 -2.70
CA MET A 150 5.48 -2.26 -2.36
C MET A 150 5.48 -3.70 -1.82
N GLU A 151 6.33 -4.58 -2.34
CA GLU A 151 6.48 -5.96 -1.85
C GLU A 151 6.73 -6.01 -0.34
N LYS A 152 7.53 -5.09 0.19
CA LYS A 152 7.83 -5.00 1.62
C LYS A 152 6.83 -4.11 2.36
N SER A 153 6.54 -2.91 1.85
CA SER A 153 5.69 -1.93 2.55
C SER A 153 4.24 -2.38 2.69
N LEU A 154 3.71 -3.12 1.71
CA LEU A 154 2.33 -3.64 1.70
C LEU A 154 2.24 -5.14 2.05
N SER A 155 3.35 -5.79 2.42
CA SER A 155 3.35 -7.15 2.95
C SER A 155 2.59 -7.21 4.28
N THR A 156 2.17 -8.42 4.65
CA THR A 156 1.68 -8.68 6.01
C THR A 156 2.74 -8.35 7.05
N SER A 157 2.31 -8.10 8.29
CA SER A 157 3.23 -8.04 9.42
C SER A 157 4.00 -9.36 9.57
N GLY A 158 5.20 -9.29 10.16
CA GLY A 158 6.02 -10.45 10.48
C GLY A 158 5.29 -11.50 11.31
N ASP A 159 5.77 -12.73 11.28
CA ASP A 159 5.17 -13.85 11.99
C ASP A 159 5.06 -13.55 13.50
N GLY A 160 3.89 -13.81 14.07
CA GLY A 160 3.59 -13.56 15.48
C GLY A 160 3.14 -12.14 15.83
N SER A 161 3.09 -11.22 14.87
CA SER A 161 2.54 -9.90 15.11
C SER A 161 1.04 -9.95 15.46
N LYS A 162 0.65 -9.17 16.46
CA LYS A 162 -0.75 -8.98 16.86
C LYS A 162 -1.45 -7.95 15.98
N TYR A 163 -0.69 -7.12 15.28
CA TYR A 163 -1.19 -5.97 14.53
C TYR A 163 -1.02 -6.18 13.02
N LYS A 164 -1.98 -5.69 12.25
CA LYS A 164 -1.89 -5.64 10.78
C LYS A 164 -0.74 -4.71 10.34
N ALA A 165 -0.18 -4.95 9.16
CA ALA A 165 0.92 -4.14 8.59
C ALA A 165 0.62 -2.63 8.52
N VAL A 166 -0.66 -2.26 8.43
CA VAL A 166 -1.09 -0.86 8.44
C VAL A 166 -0.63 -0.10 9.70
N TYR A 167 -0.59 -0.76 10.85
CA TYR A 167 -0.09 -0.14 12.09
C TYR A 167 1.37 0.27 11.97
N ARG A 168 2.22 -0.61 11.46
CA ARG A 168 3.62 -0.31 11.16
C ARG A 168 3.75 0.85 10.16
N ASN A 169 3.00 0.80 9.07
CA ASN A 169 3.10 1.80 8.00
C ASN A 169 2.65 3.19 8.45
N LEU A 170 1.60 3.28 9.27
CA LEU A 170 1.15 4.54 9.86
C LEU A 170 2.20 5.09 10.84
N LEU A 171 2.79 4.23 11.67
CA LEU A 171 3.85 4.67 12.59
C LEU A 171 5.07 5.19 11.82
N LEU A 172 5.52 4.52 10.78
CA LEU A 172 6.59 5.00 9.90
C LEU A 172 6.24 6.34 9.26
N ALA A 173 5.02 6.51 8.78
CA ALA A 173 4.56 7.78 8.20
C ALA A 173 4.59 8.92 9.23
N ASP A 174 4.18 8.66 10.48
CA ASP A 174 4.23 9.65 11.55
C ASP A 174 5.66 9.96 11.98
N ILE A 175 6.57 8.97 12.05
CA ILE A 175 8.01 9.22 12.26
C ILE A 175 8.52 10.23 11.23
N PHE A 176 8.33 9.95 9.94
CA PHE A 176 8.84 10.83 8.88
C PHE A 176 8.15 12.20 8.85
N SER A 177 6.88 12.29 9.23
CA SER A 177 6.14 13.55 9.28
C SER A 177 6.68 14.53 10.33
N GLN A 178 7.32 14.02 11.40
CA GLN A 178 7.89 14.82 12.48
C GLN A 178 9.31 15.29 12.19
N VAL A 179 9.99 14.72 11.19
CA VAL A 179 11.34 15.14 10.81
C VAL A 179 11.26 16.39 9.94
N ILE A 180 11.59 17.53 10.54
CA ILE A 180 11.61 18.83 9.87
C ILE A 180 13.06 19.30 9.74
N PHE A 181 13.47 19.65 8.53
CA PHE A 181 14.79 20.17 8.26
C PHE A 181 14.78 21.70 8.18
N LYS A 182 15.83 22.31 8.72
CA LYS A 182 16.13 23.71 8.41
C LYS A 182 16.62 23.80 6.97
N THR A 183 16.10 24.75 6.22
CA THR A 183 16.60 25.11 4.88
C THR A 183 17.29 26.46 4.94
N SER A 184 18.13 26.77 3.96
CA SER A 184 18.75 28.09 3.82
C SER A 184 17.72 29.18 3.50
N ASP A 185 16.60 28.83 2.89
CA ASP A 185 15.49 29.74 2.62
C ASP A 185 14.44 29.63 3.74
N PRO A 186 14.21 30.70 4.54
CA PRO A 186 13.25 30.68 5.65
C PRO A 186 11.79 30.49 5.21
N GLU A 187 11.46 30.76 3.94
CA GLU A 187 10.13 30.55 3.39
C GLU A 187 9.89 29.09 3.00
N ILE A 188 10.94 28.28 2.89
CA ILE A 188 10.86 26.87 2.53
C ILE A 188 10.89 26.01 3.80
N ARG A 189 9.89 25.18 3.95
CA ARG A 189 9.85 24.11 4.94
C ARG A 189 10.09 22.78 4.25
N ARG A 190 11.12 22.05 4.70
CA ARG A 190 11.48 20.73 4.19
C ARG A 190 11.07 19.67 5.19
N LYS A 191 10.42 18.63 4.71
CA LYS A 191 10.08 17.44 5.51
C LYS A 191 10.15 16.17 4.68
N PHE A 192 10.27 15.05 5.35
CA PHE A 192 10.02 13.76 4.75
C PHE A 192 8.51 13.49 4.62
N GLN A 193 8.15 12.78 3.58
CA GLN A 193 6.80 12.26 3.37
C GLN A 193 6.91 10.82 2.87
N MET A 194 6.37 9.88 3.64
CA MET A 194 6.29 8.48 3.21
C MET A 194 5.15 8.32 2.21
N ASN A 195 5.44 7.61 1.12
CA ASN A 195 4.47 7.12 0.15
C ASN A 195 4.62 5.60 0.09
N TRP A 196 3.58 4.86 0.49
CA TRP A 196 3.64 3.40 0.61
C TRP A 196 3.83 2.65 -0.71
N LYS A 197 3.66 3.35 -1.84
CA LYS A 197 3.84 2.81 -3.18
C LYS A 197 5.15 3.20 -3.85
N LYS A 198 5.90 4.17 -3.29
CA LYS A 198 7.10 4.71 -3.94
C LYS A 198 8.31 4.82 -3.02
N GLY A 199 8.10 4.87 -1.71
CA GLY A 199 9.15 5.11 -0.74
C GLY A 199 8.99 6.42 0.03
N VAL A 200 10.09 6.97 0.53
CA VAL A 200 10.13 8.21 1.29
C VAL A 200 10.68 9.34 0.44
N GLU A 201 9.90 10.39 0.33
CA GLU A 201 10.23 11.60 -0.43
C GLU A 201 10.65 12.74 0.52
N VAL A 202 11.64 13.52 0.11
CA VAL A 202 11.93 14.85 0.68
C VAL A 202 11.06 15.86 -0.09
N VAL A 203 10.24 16.59 0.63
CA VAL A 203 9.30 17.55 0.04
C VAL A 203 9.55 18.95 0.60
N ASP A 204 9.79 19.88 -0.30
CA ASP A 204 9.89 21.30 0.01
C ASP A 204 8.53 21.97 -0.19
N PHE A 205 8.09 22.71 0.81
CA PHE A 205 6.85 23.48 0.81
C PHE A 205 7.16 24.97 0.96
N LYS A 206 6.55 25.78 0.10
CA LYS A 206 6.49 27.24 0.26
C LYS A 206 5.11 27.65 0.73
N THR A 207 5.05 28.54 1.73
CA THR A 207 3.79 29.10 2.21
C THR A 207 3.44 30.32 1.33
N GLN A 208 2.28 30.29 0.70
CA GLN A 208 1.74 31.43 -0.07
C GLN A 208 0.38 31.80 0.54
N GLY A 209 0.31 32.83 1.35
CA GLY A 209 -0.86 33.15 2.17
C GLY A 209 -1.21 31.98 3.10
N ASN A 210 -2.46 31.53 3.09
CA ASN A 210 -2.92 30.39 3.91
C ASN A 210 -2.70 29.01 3.25
N LYS A 211 -2.08 28.94 2.05
CA LYS A 211 -1.89 27.68 1.31
C LYS A 211 -0.42 27.27 1.32
N LYS A 212 -0.18 25.96 1.57
CA LYS A 212 1.14 25.33 1.40
C LYS A 212 1.21 24.74 -0.01
N LYS A 213 2.17 25.18 -0.80
CA LYS A 213 2.43 24.66 -2.15
C LYS A 213 3.69 23.81 -2.12
N LYS A 214 3.65 22.58 -2.67
CA LYS A 214 4.85 21.79 -2.93
C LYS A 214 5.64 22.45 -4.04
N VAL A 215 6.91 22.76 -3.82
CA VAL A 215 7.80 23.39 -4.80
C VAL A 215 8.88 22.45 -5.30
N ARG A 216 9.22 21.43 -4.52
CA ARG A 216 10.21 20.42 -4.90
C ARG A 216 9.87 19.09 -4.23
N VAL A 217 10.06 18.00 -4.96
CA VAL A 217 9.98 16.63 -4.45
C VAL A 217 11.21 15.87 -4.93
N LYS A 218 11.89 15.17 -4.05
CA LYS A 218 13.03 14.32 -4.36
C LYS A 218 12.88 13.00 -3.58
N MET A 219 13.08 11.86 -4.26
CA MET A 219 13.17 10.56 -3.59
C MET A 219 14.35 10.57 -2.62
N ALA A 220 14.10 10.15 -1.39
CA ALA A 220 15.11 9.95 -0.36
C ALA A 220 15.44 8.47 -0.19
N PHE A 221 14.41 7.64 -0.04
CA PHE A 221 14.54 6.20 0.14
C PHE A 221 13.46 5.48 -0.68
N ASN A 222 13.86 4.52 -1.49
CA ASN A 222 12.97 3.65 -2.27
C ASN A 222 13.10 2.17 -1.87
N SER A 223 13.72 1.88 -0.73
CA SER A 223 13.76 0.55 -0.14
C SER A 223 13.44 0.59 1.34
N MET A 224 12.79 -0.45 1.84
CA MET A 224 12.47 -0.57 3.27
C MET A 224 13.71 -0.84 4.12
N ASP A 225 14.73 -1.50 3.55
CA ASP A 225 16.02 -1.71 4.23
C ASP A 225 16.77 -0.38 4.40
N GLY A 226 16.84 0.43 3.32
CA GLY A 226 17.44 1.76 3.40
C GLY A 226 16.72 2.69 4.39
N LEU A 227 15.41 2.50 4.55
CA LEU A 227 14.60 3.20 5.52
C LEU A 227 14.91 2.75 6.96
N ALA A 228 15.04 1.45 7.19
CA ALA A 228 15.42 0.90 8.49
C ALA A 228 16.82 1.37 8.89
N GLY A 229 17.80 1.24 8.00
CA GLY A 229 19.16 1.72 8.21
C GLY A 229 19.25 3.21 8.52
N PHE A 230 18.47 4.05 7.84
CA PHE A 230 18.41 5.49 8.12
C PHE A 230 17.85 5.82 9.51
N LEU A 231 16.83 5.07 9.97
CA LEU A 231 16.17 5.34 11.26
C LEU A 231 16.94 4.80 12.46
N PHE A 232 17.60 3.66 12.31
CA PHE A 232 18.10 2.89 13.45
C PHE A 232 19.58 2.51 13.35
N GLY A 233 20.23 2.69 12.21
CA GLY A 233 21.61 2.31 11.92
C GLY A 233 21.71 1.35 10.75
N GLU A 234 22.84 1.39 10.01
CA GLU A 234 23.04 0.65 8.76
C GLU A 234 22.94 -0.87 8.92
N GLU A 235 23.08 -1.41 10.12
CA GLU A 235 22.91 -2.81 10.47
C GLU A 235 21.46 -3.28 10.45
N HIS A 236 20.50 -2.35 10.48
CA HIS A 236 19.07 -2.68 10.51
C HIS A 236 18.48 -2.80 9.09
N THR A 237 17.61 -3.79 8.94
CA THR A 237 16.92 -4.13 7.70
C THR A 237 15.41 -4.09 7.86
N PHE A 238 14.68 -4.41 6.81
CA PHE A 238 13.22 -4.52 6.88
C PHE A 238 12.75 -5.55 7.91
N ASP A 239 13.49 -6.64 8.09
CA ASP A 239 13.11 -7.70 9.02
C ASP A 239 13.07 -7.22 10.49
N ASP A 240 13.80 -6.15 10.81
CA ASP A 240 13.80 -5.52 12.13
C ASP A 240 12.61 -4.57 12.35
N ILE A 241 11.92 -4.19 11.29
CA ILE A 241 10.78 -3.27 11.31
C ILE A 241 9.55 -3.83 10.60
N ASP A 242 9.48 -5.13 10.33
CA ASP A 242 8.41 -5.78 9.56
C ASP A 242 7.05 -5.81 10.29
N SER A 243 7.02 -5.50 11.59
CA SER A 243 5.81 -5.42 12.40
C SER A 243 5.79 -4.13 13.25
N PHE A 244 4.60 -3.80 13.77
CA PHE A 244 4.46 -2.67 14.71
C PHE A 244 5.30 -2.90 15.97
N GLU A 245 5.28 -4.10 16.52
CA GLU A 245 5.96 -4.42 17.77
C GLU A 245 7.48 -4.27 17.65
N LYS A 246 8.07 -4.77 16.55
CA LYS A 246 9.51 -4.62 16.30
C LYS A 246 9.89 -3.17 16.11
N LEU A 247 9.15 -2.44 15.26
CA LEU A 247 9.37 -1.03 15.03
C LEU A 247 9.26 -0.21 16.32
N TYR A 248 8.22 -0.47 17.13
CA TYR A 248 8.04 0.19 18.44
C TYR A 248 9.19 -0.13 19.40
N GLY A 249 9.62 -1.40 19.48
CA GLY A 249 10.75 -1.82 20.28
C GLY A 249 12.05 -1.07 19.93
N LEU A 250 12.36 -0.95 18.63
CA LEU A 250 13.50 -0.18 18.16
C LEU A 250 13.39 1.32 18.48
N MET A 251 12.21 1.92 18.35
CA MET A 251 11.99 3.32 18.72
C MET A 251 12.25 3.57 20.22
N MET A 252 12.01 2.57 21.06
CA MET A 252 12.26 2.65 22.50
C MET A 252 13.71 2.36 22.86
N SER A 253 14.52 1.80 21.96
CA SER A 253 15.92 1.50 22.18
C SER A 253 16.81 2.76 22.19
N SER A 254 18.05 2.63 22.67
CA SER A 254 19.03 3.70 22.65
C SER A 254 19.56 4.00 21.25
N SER A 255 19.46 3.09 20.32
CA SER A 255 19.92 3.23 18.93
C SER A 255 19.02 4.12 18.06
N CYS A 256 17.79 4.38 18.47
CA CYS A 256 16.90 5.24 17.69
C CYS A 256 17.39 6.69 17.62
N LEU A 257 17.75 7.13 16.42
CA LEU A 257 18.21 8.51 16.16
C LEU A 257 17.15 9.58 16.51
N TYR A 258 15.89 9.21 16.48
CA TYR A 258 14.75 10.11 16.68
C TYR A 258 14.07 9.92 18.04
N ARG A 259 14.69 9.17 18.98
CA ARG A 259 14.11 8.85 20.30
C ARG A 259 13.62 10.09 21.07
N LYS A 260 14.29 11.22 20.95
CA LYS A 260 13.87 12.49 21.58
C LYS A 260 12.54 13.04 21.08
N PHE A 261 12.02 12.51 19.99
CA PHE A 261 10.73 12.90 19.41
C PHE A 261 9.63 11.85 19.65
N ASN A 262 9.93 10.75 20.38
CA ASN A 262 8.99 9.64 20.55
C ASN A 262 7.63 10.09 21.08
N ASP A 263 7.59 10.90 22.12
CA ASP A 263 6.31 11.37 22.68
C ASP A 263 5.46 12.09 21.62
N LYS A 264 6.10 13.00 20.88
CA LYS A 264 5.43 13.72 19.81
C LYS A 264 4.98 12.83 18.66
N ILE A 265 5.79 11.82 18.31
CA ILE A 265 5.46 10.83 17.29
C ILE A 265 4.28 9.97 17.74
N PHE A 266 4.33 9.44 18.97
CA PHE A 266 3.28 8.61 19.52
C PHE A 266 1.96 9.37 19.72
N ASP A 267 2.02 10.65 20.12
CA ASP A 267 0.83 11.51 20.20
C ASP A 267 0.20 11.75 18.82
N ALA A 268 1.02 11.94 17.79
CA ALA A 268 0.54 12.05 16.42
C ALA A 268 -0.09 10.73 15.95
N TYR A 269 0.58 9.62 16.22
CA TYR A 269 0.15 8.28 15.85
C TYR A 269 -1.18 7.89 16.52
N LYS A 270 -1.32 8.12 17.84
CA LYS A 270 -2.60 7.91 18.57
C LYS A 270 -3.76 8.70 17.94
N LYS A 271 -3.50 9.91 17.41
CA LYS A 271 -4.50 10.73 16.72
C LYS A 271 -4.77 10.27 15.29
N THR A 272 -3.82 9.58 14.70
CA THR A 272 -3.93 9.06 13.33
C THR A 272 -4.78 7.79 13.29
N LEU A 273 -4.55 6.83 14.19
CA LEU A 273 -5.20 5.52 14.19
C LEU A 273 -6.74 5.55 14.11
N PRO A 274 -7.47 6.34 14.92
CA PRO A 274 -8.94 6.36 14.88
C PRO A 274 -9.49 6.84 13.53
N ARG A 275 -8.75 7.67 12.79
CA ARG A 275 -9.14 8.12 11.45
C ARG A 275 -9.16 6.98 10.43
N PHE A 276 -8.54 5.88 10.78
CA PHE A 276 -8.44 4.65 10.01
C PHE A 276 -9.27 3.50 10.62
N GLY A 277 -10.14 3.80 11.59
CA GLY A 277 -10.90 2.77 12.26
C GLY A 277 -10.05 1.77 13.05
N LEU A 278 -8.85 2.18 13.47
CA LEU A 278 -7.91 1.33 14.19
C LEU A 278 -7.84 1.71 15.67
N ASP A 279 -7.75 0.69 16.52
CA ASP A 279 -7.56 0.87 17.95
C ASP A 279 -6.11 1.25 18.28
N VAL A 280 -5.91 1.95 19.38
CA VAL A 280 -4.58 2.28 19.89
C VAL A 280 -3.92 1.01 20.44
N PRO A 281 -2.70 0.63 19.99
CA PRO A 281 -1.98 -0.49 20.54
C PRO A 281 -1.81 -0.42 22.06
N ALA A 282 -1.92 -1.58 22.73
CA ALA A 282 -1.82 -1.67 24.19
C ALA A 282 -0.49 -1.12 24.72
N GLU A 283 0.58 -1.26 23.96
CA GLU A 283 1.92 -0.75 24.26
C GLU A 283 1.95 0.78 24.39
N LEU A 284 1.00 1.48 23.75
CA LEU A 284 0.87 2.94 23.79
C LEU A 284 -0.23 3.43 24.74
N ALA A 285 -1.23 2.59 25.03
CA ALA A 285 -2.33 2.95 25.91
C ALA A 285 -1.89 3.12 27.38
N ASN A 286 -0.90 2.31 27.82
CA ASN A 286 -0.46 2.27 29.22
C ASN A 286 0.56 3.36 29.61
N LYS A 287 0.94 4.28 28.71
CA LYS A 287 1.90 5.35 29.01
C LYS A 287 1.30 6.60 29.68
N GLU A 288 0.00 6.65 29.89
CA GLU A 288 -0.64 7.80 30.58
C GLU A 288 -0.56 7.75 32.12
N SER A 289 0.08 6.72 32.69
CA SER A 289 0.12 6.45 34.14
C SER A 289 1.54 6.35 34.72
N ALA A 290 2.56 6.90 34.09
CA ALA A 290 3.91 6.91 34.66
C ALA A 290 4.50 8.32 34.71
#